data_6ce3fd14757e4525c620727d62d59e48
#
_entry.id   6ce3fd14757e4525c620727d62d59e48
#
_cell.length_a   1.000
_cell.length_b   1.000
_cell.length_c   1.000
_cell.angle_alpha   90.00
_cell.angle_beta   90.00
_cell.angle_gamma   90.00
#
_symmetry.space_group_name_H-M   'P 1'
#
loop_
_entity.id
_entity.type
_entity.pdbx_description
1 polymer ?
#
loop_
_entity_poly.entity_id
_entity_poly.type
_entity_poly.pdbx_seq_one_letter_code
_entity_poly.pdbx_strand_id
1 'polypeptide(L)'
;MLKNYSKLLLVALMFVTFFFNACVDSQEKSKDIQSVLSELRVYGTTPDFLGITDSQTELTSKDLHGKLWLISFFFASCGDICPKMNAVKSKIIANNKSDSLRFLSITVDPETDTPEFLSKHRREMKYSDNRWLFLRMKNDTILQQFMNGLLVGYSGNPENHSARIILIDSKSKIRGYFDALDTKHVDSLESILRKLQ
;
A
#
# COMPACT_ATOMS: atom_id res chain seq x y z
N MET A 1 2.47 8.54 57.29
CA MET A 1 2.52 9.30 55.99
C MET A 1 3.59 8.80 55.04
N LEU A 2 4.74 8.30 55.44
CA LEU A 2 5.85 7.82 54.57
C LEU A 2 5.52 6.55 53.74
N LYS A 3 4.57 5.74 54.14
CA LYS A 3 4.25 4.44 53.43
C LYS A 3 3.50 4.66 52.08
N ASN A 4 2.89 5.81 51.87
CA ASN A 4 2.18 6.10 50.60
C ASN A 4 3.11 6.70 49.52
N TYR A 5 4.19 7.37 49.91
CA TYR A 5 5.16 7.92 48.94
C TYR A 5 5.98 6.84 48.28
N SER A 6 6.32 5.72 49.00
CA SER A 6 7.06 4.61 48.38
C SER A 6 6.26 3.87 47.31
N LYS A 7 4.94 3.74 47.47
CA LYS A 7 4.06 3.16 46.44
C LYS A 7 3.92 4.05 45.22
N LEU A 8 3.82 5.38 45.44
CA LEU A 8 3.74 6.35 44.37
C LEU A 8 5.03 6.40 43.54
N LEU A 9 6.19 6.31 44.21
CA LEU A 9 7.51 6.27 43.56
C LEU A 9 7.69 4.99 42.74
N LEU A 10 7.25 3.82 43.25
CA LEU A 10 7.31 2.56 42.52
C LEU A 10 6.43 2.54 41.28
N VAL A 11 5.22 3.12 41.36
CA VAL A 11 4.33 3.25 40.20
C VAL A 11 4.92 4.23 39.16
N ALA A 12 5.49 5.33 39.59
CA ALA A 12 6.16 6.28 38.67
C ALA A 12 7.38 5.64 38.01
N LEU A 13 8.16 4.84 38.73
CA LEU A 13 9.32 4.13 38.17
C LEU A 13 8.88 3.06 37.15
N MET A 14 7.80 2.34 37.40
CA MET A 14 7.22 1.38 36.44
C MET A 14 6.72 2.07 35.16
N PHE A 15 6.10 3.25 35.26
CA PHE A 15 5.68 4.00 34.11
C PHE A 15 6.87 4.48 33.27
N VAL A 16 7.93 4.99 33.90
CA VAL A 16 9.15 5.44 33.20
C VAL A 16 9.82 4.27 32.46
N THR A 17 9.93 3.10 33.10
CA THR A 17 10.53 1.91 32.43
C THR A 17 9.67 1.40 31.29
N PHE A 18 8.34 1.47 31.40
CA PHE A 18 7.43 1.05 30.34
C PHE A 18 7.54 1.97 29.11
N PHE A 19 7.60 3.28 29.30
CA PHE A 19 7.81 4.25 28.21
C PHE A 19 9.20 4.12 27.56
N PHE A 20 10.24 3.84 28.36
CA PHE A 20 11.59 3.64 27.83
C PHE A 20 11.69 2.39 26.95
N ASN A 21 11.11 1.26 27.38
CA ASN A 21 11.11 0.03 26.57
C ASN A 21 10.31 0.18 25.26
N ALA A 22 9.15 0.83 25.29
CA ALA A 22 8.36 1.08 24.09
C ALA A 22 9.09 1.99 23.07
N CYS A 23 9.91 2.93 23.53
CA CYS A 23 10.68 3.83 22.69
C CYS A 23 11.89 3.13 22.05
N VAL A 24 12.52 2.21 22.77
CA VAL A 24 13.67 1.40 22.30
C VAL A 24 13.19 0.41 21.22
N ASP A 25 12.09 -0.29 21.44
CA ASP A 25 11.53 -1.27 20.51
C ASP A 25 11.13 -0.63 19.19
N SER A 26 10.51 0.56 19.23
CA SER A 26 10.15 1.29 18.01
C SER A 26 11.36 1.79 17.21
N GLN A 27 12.48 2.12 17.85
CA GLN A 27 13.70 2.53 17.17
C GLN A 27 14.45 1.34 16.53
N GLU A 28 14.45 0.19 17.19
CA GLU A 28 15.06 -1.03 16.67
C GLU A 28 14.31 -1.53 15.43
N LYS A 29 12.99 -1.60 15.51
CA LYS A 29 12.12 -1.93 14.36
C LYS A 29 12.31 -0.96 13.19
N SER A 30 12.45 0.33 13.44
CA SER A 30 12.70 1.33 12.40
C SER A 30 14.05 1.11 11.69
N LYS A 31 15.09 0.69 12.42
CA LYS A 31 16.40 0.36 11.85
C LYS A 31 16.34 -0.88 10.97
N ASP A 32 15.62 -1.92 11.39
CA ASP A 32 15.45 -3.15 10.62
C ASP A 32 14.71 -2.90 9.31
N ILE A 33 13.63 -2.14 9.34
CA ILE A 33 12.90 -1.71 8.13
C ILE A 33 13.83 -0.94 7.19
N GLN A 34 14.61 0.00 7.72
CA GLN A 34 15.52 0.80 6.90
C GLN A 34 16.65 -0.05 6.30
N SER A 35 17.15 -1.07 7.02
CA SER A 35 18.15 -2.00 6.50
C SER A 35 17.61 -2.81 5.32
N VAL A 36 16.42 -3.40 5.45
CA VAL A 36 15.75 -4.13 4.36
C VAL A 36 15.51 -3.22 3.15
N LEU A 37 15.03 -1.99 3.37
CA LEU A 37 14.81 -1.04 2.28
C LEU A 37 16.13 -0.61 1.61
N SER A 38 17.25 -0.57 2.33
CA SER A 38 18.55 -0.20 1.75
C SER A 38 19.09 -1.27 0.81
N GLU A 39 18.74 -2.54 0.99
CA GLU A 39 19.08 -3.63 0.09
C GLU A 39 18.29 -3.60 -1.23
N LEU A 40 17.12 -2.94 -1.23
CA LEU A 40 16.29 -2.83 -2.43
C LEU A 40 16.72 -1.67 -3.30
N ARG A 41 16.76 -1.93 -4.61
CA ARG A 41 17.05 -0.87 -5.59
C ARG A 41 16.01 0.25 -5.50
N VAL A 42 16.44 1.50 -5.75
CA VAL A 42 15.56 2.65 -5.99
C VAL A 42 15.43 2.85 -7.48
N TYR A 43 14.23 2.70 -8.01
CA TYR A 43 13.94 2.92 -9.44
C TYR A 43 13.57 4.37 -9.75
N GLY A 44 13.06 5.10 -8.76
CA GLY A 44 12.63 6.48 -8.89
C GLY A 44 11.82 6.94 -7.69
N THR A 45 11.18 8.08 -7.83
CA THR A 45 10.21 8.63 -6.88
C THR A 45 8.84 8.60 -7.51
N THR A 46 7.85 8.15 -6.76
CA THR A 46 6.45 8.15 -7.22
C THR A 46 5.99 9.58 -7.49
N PRO A 47 5.36 9.86 -8.64
CA PRO A 47 4.77 11.17 -8.90
C PRO A 47 3.69 11.53 -7.89
N ASP A 48 3.47 12.81 -7.68
CA ASP A 48 2.29 13.26 -6.96
C ASP A 48 1.02 12.92 -7.73
N PHE A 49 -0.02 12.57 -6.99
CA PHE A 49 -1.34 12.29 -7.56
C PHE A 49 -2.46 12.83 -6.67
N LEU A 50 -3.60 13.03 -7.30
CA LEU A 50 -4.91 13.22 -6.69
C LEU A 50 -5.90 12.29 -7.39
N GLY A 51 -6.59 11.48 -6.63
CA GLY A 51 -7.64 10.60 -7.13
C GLY A 51 -8.84 10.56 -6.18
N ILE A 52 -9.93 9.97 -6.66
CA ILE A 52 -11.15 9.75 -5.89
C ILE A 52 -11.27 8.25 -5.61
N THR A 53 -11.46 7.91 -4.35
CA THR A 53 -11.62 6.51 -3.91
C THR A 53 -13.04 6.00 -4.20
N ASP A 54 -13.21 4.69 -4.11
CA ASP A 54 -14.51 4.00 -4.16
C ASP A 54 -15.48 4.43 -3.04
N SER A 55 -15.00 5.07 -1.98
CA SER A 55 -15.80 5.72 -0.93
C SER A 55 -16.06 7.21 -1.17
N GLN A 56 -15.79 7.70 -2.39
CA GLN A 56 -16.00 9.10 -2.82
C GLN A 56 -15.16 10.12 -2.03
N THR A 57 -14.03 9.70 -1.46
CA THR A 57 -13.09 10.58 -0.77
C THR A 57 -11.87 10.88 -1.63
N GLU A 58 -11.34 12.07 -1.54
CA GLU A 58 -10.07 12.41 -2.17
C GLU A 58 -8.94 11.65 -1.47
N LEU A 59 -7.97 11.18 -2.27
CA LEU A 59 -6.74 10.57 -1.82
C LEU A 59 -5.58 11.17 -2.61
N THR A 60 -4.56 11.62 -1.90
CA THR A 60 -3.35 12.18 -2.49
C THR A 60 -2.11 11.36 -2.14
N SER A 61 -1.02 11.55 -2.87
CA SER A 61 0.28 10.96 -2.53
C SER A 61 0.73 11.34 -1.10
N LYS A 62 0.35 12.52 -0.60
CA LYS A 62 0.71 12.99 0.76
C LYS A 62 0.05 12.17 1.86
N ASP A 63 -1.16 11.66 1.64
CA ASP A 63 -1.90 10.82 2.61
C ASP A 63 -1.24 9.46 2.82
N LEU A 64 -0.34 9.08 1.90
CA LEU A 64 0.41 7.84 1.93
C LEU A 64 1.85 7.99 2.46
N HIS A 65 2.28 9.21 2.77
CA HIS A 65 3.58 9.41 3.39
C HIS A 65 3.68 8.64 4.71
N GLY A 66 4.82 8.04 4.96
CA GLY A 66 5.03 7.21 6.14
C GLY A 66 4.48 5.79 6.05
N LYS A 67 3.78 5.43 4.96
CA LYS A 67 3.20 4.11 4.73
C LYS A 67 3.95 3.36 3.63
N LEU A 68 3.95 2.03 3.72
CA LEU A 68 4.26 1.18 2.57
C LEU A 68 3.01 1.07 1.71
N TRP A 69 3.17 1.16 0.41
CA TRP A 69 2.04 1.01 -0.51
C TRP A 69 2.39 0.13 -1.70
N LEU A 70 1.39 -0.61 -2.12
CA LEU A 70 1.42 -1.46 -3.29
C LEU A 70 0.44 -0.88 -4.32
N ILE A 71 0.91 -0.60 -5.52
CA ILE A 71 0.06 -0.11 -6.62
C ILE A 71 -0.14 -1.23 -7.62
N SER A 72 -1.37 -1.39 -8.10
CA SER A 72 -1.71 -2.18 -9.29
C SER A 72 -2.71 -1.45 -10.15
N PHE A 73 -2.70 -1.73 -11.44
CA PHE A 73 -3.66 -1.19 -12.39
C PHE A 73 -4.70 -2.24 -12.73
N PHE A 74 -5.93 -1.82 -13.05
CA PHE A 74 -7.04 -2.69 -13.38
C PHE A 74 -8.13 -1.90 -14.13
N PHE A 75 -9.15 -2.57 -14.63
CA PHE A 75 -10.46 -1.97 -14.95
C PHE A 75 -11.57 -2.92 -14.49
N ALA A 76 -12.69 -2.35 -14.06
CA ALA A 76 -13.67 -3.13 -13.30
C ALA A 76 -14.43 -4.18 -14.14
N SER A 77 -14.53 -3.99 -15.45
CA SER A 77 -15.13 -4.96 -16.38
C SER A 77 -14.16 -6.04 -16.90
N CYS A 78 -12.91 -6.07 -16.43
CA CYS A 78 -11.91 -7.07 -16.83
C CYS A 78 -12.30 -8.48 -16.34
N GLY A 79 -12.56 -9.39 -17.27
CA GLY A 79 -12.93 -10.79 -16.98
C GLY A 79 -11.79 -11.80 -16.99
N ASP A 80 -10.55 -11.40 -17.32
CA ASP A 80 -9.42 -12.33 -17.49
C ASP A 80 -8.37 -12.23 -16.38
N ILE A 81 -7.43 -11.29 -16.50
CA ILE A 81 -6.28 -11.24 -15.58
C ILE A 81 -6.63 -10.60 -14.22
N CYS A 82 -7.56 -9.65 -14.19
CA CYS A 82 -7.92 -8.95 -12.95
C CYS A 82 -8.43 -9.87 -11.83
N PRO A 83 -9.29 -10.88 -12.09
CA PRO A 83 -9.68 -11.84 -11.05
C PRO A 83 -8.48 -12.59 -10.46
N LYS A 84 -7.51 -13.01 -11.29
CA LYS A 84 -6.29 -13.70 -10.85
C LYS A 84 -5.41 -12.78 -10.00
N MET A 85 -5.18 -11.54 -10.46
CA MET A 85 -4.46 -10.51 -9.70
C MET A 85 -5.15 -10.21 -8.37
N ASN A 86 -6.47 -10.11 -8.36
CA ASN A 86 -7.23 -9.82 -7.15
C ASN A 86 -7.13 -10.94 -6.12
N ALA A 87 -7.09 -12.21 -6.53
CA ALA A 87 -6.84 -13.33 -5.64
C ALA A 87 -5.44 -13.24 -4.98
N VAL A 88 -4.40 -12.90 -5.75
CA VAL A 88 -3.04 -12.67 -5.23
C VAL A 88 -3.02 -11.50 -4.25
N LYS A 89 -3.63 -10.36 -4.60
CA LYS A 89 -3.70 -9.18 -3.72
C LYS A 89 -4.43 -9.49 -2.41
N SER A 90 -5.54 -10.22 -2.46
CA SER A 90 -6.26 -10.67 -1.27
C SER A 90 -5.38 -11.50 -0.34
N LYS A 91 -4.60 -12.43 -0.90
CA LYS A 91 -3.67 -13.26 -0.14
C LYS A 91 -2.58 -12.41 0.51
N ILE A 92 -1.97 -11.50 -0.22
CA ILE A 92 -0.93 -10.59 0.30
C ILE A 92 -1.47 -9.76 1.46
N ILE A 93 -2.67 -9.17 1.34
CA ILE A 93 -3.29 -8.36 2.39
C ILE A 93 -3.62 -9.22 3.61
N ALA A 94 -4.17 -10.41 3.41
CA ALA A 94 -4.51 -11.31 4.51
C ALA A 94 -3.29 -11.79 5.30
N ASN A 95 -2.16 -12.02 4.61
CA ASN A 95 -0.90 -12.46 5.21
C ASN A 95 -0.12 -11.33 5.90
N ASN A 96 -0.42 -10.07 5.54
CA ASN A 96 0.26 -8.91 6.11
C ASN A 96 -0.67 -8.19 7.09
N LYS A 97 -0.27 -8.10 8.36
CA LYS A 97 -1.06 -7.46 9.44
C LYS A 97 -0.65 -6.03 9.75
N SER A 98 0.33 -5.49 9.03
CA SER A 98 0.80 -4.12 9.26
C SER A 98 -0.26 -3.08 8.91
N ASP A 99 -0.60 -2.22 9.86
CA ASP A 99 -1.50 -1.09 9.63
C ASP A 99 -0.86 0.02 8.77
N SER A 100 0.45 -0.04 8.55
CA SER A 100 1.15 0.90 7.68
C SER A 100 1.12 0.50 6.19
N LEU A 101 0.68 -0.72 5.85
CA LEU A 101 0.54 -1.15 4.46
C LEU A 101 -0.77 -0.61 3.85
N ARG A 102 -0.69 -0.10 2.63
CA ARG A 102 -1.84 0.25 1.79
C ARG A 102 -1.73 -0.45 0.44
N PHE A 103 -2.85 -0.89 -0.08
CA PHE A 103 -2.95 -1.42 -1.43
C PHE A 103 -3.83 -0.49 -2.27
N LEU A 104 -3.31 0.02 -3.38
CA LEU A 104 -4.03 0.86 -4.32
C LEU A 104 -4.28 0.09 -5.61
N SER A 105 -5.52 -0.18 -5.93
CA SER A 105 -5.95 -0.58 -7.27
C SER A 105 -6.44 0.65 -8.01
N ILE A 106 -5.71 1.07 -9.04
CA ILE A 106 -6.00 2.27 -9.82
C ILE A 106 -6.63 1.84 -11.14
N THR A 107 -7.83 2.35 -11.42
CA THR A 107 -8.47 2.02 -12.69
C THR A 107 -7.75 2.67 -13.87
N VAL A 108 -7.64 1.93 -14.97
CA VAL A 108 -7.15 2.41 -16.26
C VAL A 108 -8.30 2.81 -17.21
N ASP A 109 -9.53 2.76 -16.73
CA ASP A 109 -10.73 3.22 -17.46
C ASP A 109 -11.50 4.25 -16.62
N PRO A 110 -10.92 5.45 -16.38
CA PRO A 110 -11.54 6.43 -15.50
C PRO A 110 -12.84 7.03 -16.05
N GLU A 111 -13.14 6.88 -17.31
CA GLU A 111 -14.39 7.36 -17.89
C GLU A 111 -15.57 6.44 -17.53
N THR A 112 -15.34 5.13 -17.51
CA THR A 112 -16.36 4.11 -17.18
C THR A 112 -16.42 3.79 -15.68
N ASP A 113 -15.26 3.65 -15.04
CA ASP A 113 -15.14 3.23 -13.65
C ASP A 113 -15.33 4.41 -12.68
N THR A 114 -16.60 4.88 -12.55
CA THR A 114 -16.93 5.92 -11.55
C THR A 114 -16.70 5.42 -10.12
N PRO A 115 -16.59 6.31 -9.11
CA PRO A 115 -16.46 5.89 -7.70
C PRO A 115 -17.60 4.97 -7.24
N GLU A 116 -18.83 5.23 -7.70
CA GLU A 116 -19.99 4.40 -7.41
C GLU A 116 -19.85 3.00 -8.03
N PHE A 117 -19.36 2.93 -9.27
CA PHE A 117 -19.11 1.66 -9.94
C PHE A 117 -17.98 0.88 -9.26
N LEU A 118 -16.90 1.54 -8.87
CA LEU A 118 -15.81 0.95 -8.09
C LEU A 118 -16.29 0.43 -6.73
N SER A 119 -17.17 1.18 -6.05
CA SER A 119 -17.79 0.75 -4.78
C SER A 119 -18.65 -0.51 -4.97
N LYS A 120 -19.42 -0.58 -6.05
CA LYS A 120 -20.19 -1.77 -6.40
C LYS A 120 -19.25 -2.95 -6.68
N HIS A 121 -18.24 -2.77 -7.51
CA HIS A 121 -17.23 -3.78 -7.85
C HIS A 121 -16.55 -4.35 -6.59
N ARG A 122 -16.14 -3.49 -5.63
CA ARG A 122 -15.58 -3.91 -4.34
C ARG A 122 -16.54 -4.82 -3.55
N ARG A 123 -17.83 -4.45 -3.49
CA ARG A 123 -18.84 -5.27 -2.78
C ARG A 123 -19.05 -6.63 -3.44
N GLU A 124 -19.10 -6.68 -4.76
CA GLU A 124 -19.26 -7.92 -5.53
C GLU A 124 -18.08 -8.87 -5.32
N MET A 125 -16.87 -8.34 -5.23
CA MET A 125 -15.66 -9.10 -4.90
C MET A 125 -15.55 -9.50 -3.43
N LYS A 126 -16.46 -9.02 -2.55
CA LYS A 126 -16.48 -9.28 -1.09
C LYS A 126 -15.20 -8.87 -0.36
N TYR A 127 -14.48 -7.85 -0.85
CA TYR A 127 -13.29 -7.33 -0.18
C TYR A 127 -13.67 -6.28 0.88
N SER A 128 -13.39 -6.60 2.15
CA SER A 128 -13.74 -5.75 3.29
C SER A 128 -12.53 -5.07 3.96
N ASP A 129 -11.30 -5.39 3.56
CA ASP A 129 -10.10 -4.82 4.17
C ASP A 129 -9.94 -3.34 3.76
N ASN A 130 -9.97 -2.43 4.75
CA ASN A 130 -9.89 -0.99 4.55
C ASN A 130 -8.50 -0.51 4.10
N ARG A 131 -7.48 -1.36 4.15
CA ARG A 131 -6.14 -1.05 3.64
C ARG A 131 -6.08 -1.18 2.11
N TRP A 132 -7.08 -1.79 1.48
CA TRP A 132 -7.19 -1.90 0.03
C TRP A 132 -8.17 -0.86 -0.50
N LEU A 133 -7.65 0.07 -1.29
CA LEU A 133 -8.37 1.20 -1.85
C LEU A 133 -8.48 1.04 -3.36
N PHE A 134 -9.64 1.32 -3.91
CA PHE A 134 -9.86 1.45 -5.34
C PHE A 134 -9.88 2.93 -5.68
N LEU A 135 -9.11 3.32 -6.68
CA LEU A 135 -8.85 4.73 -7.00
C LEU A 135 -9.11 5.01 -8.46
N ARG A 136 -9.76 6.13 -8.72
CA ARG A 136 -9.96 6.71 -10.03
C ARG A 136 -9.19 8.03 -10.12
N MET A 137 -8.34 8.19 -11.13
CA MET A 137 -7.76 9.49 -11.48
C MET A 137 -8.80 10.38 -12.17
N LYS A 138 -8.57 11.68 -12.20
CA LYS A 138 -9.55 12.64 -12.73
C LYS A 138 -9.90 12.38 -14.19
N ASN A 139 -8.92 12.01 -15.01
CA ASN A 139 -9.06 11.70 -16.43
C ASN A 139 -7.85 10.90 -16.94
N ASP A 140 -7.91 10.45 -18.19
CA ASP A 140 -6.86 9.67 -18.85
C ASP A 140 -5.52 10.41 -18.93
N THR A 141 -5.51 11.71 -19.17
CA THR A 141 -4.26 12.46 -19.26
C THR A 141 -3.47 12.41 -17.96
N ILE A 142 -4.14 12.63 -16.82
CA ILE A 142 -3.51 12.57 -15.49
C ILE A 142 -3.09 11.13 -15.19
N LEU A 143 -3.92 10.13 -15.50
CA LEU A 143 -3.60 8.73 -15.37
C LEU A 143 -2.34 8.37 -16.16
N GLN A 144 -2.26 8.75 -17.42
CA GLN A 144 -1.12 8.48 -18.28
C GLN A 144 0.17 9.11 -17.74
N GLN A 145 0.11 10.38 -17.29
CA GLN A 145 1.25 11.05 -16.67
C GLN A 145 1.73 10.31 -15.42
N PHE A 146 0.80 9.88 -14.57
CA PHE A 146 1.11 9.12 -13.37
C PHE A 146 1.75 7.76 -13.71
N MET A 147 1.17 7.00 -14.64
CA MET A 147 1.71 5.70 -15.06
C MET A 147 3.11 5.83 -15.68
N ASN A 148 3.33 6.86 -16.51
CA ASN A 148 4.66 7.14 -17.08
C ASN A 148 5.68 7.45 -15.99
N GLY A 149 5.31 8.21 -14.97
CA GLY A 149 6.17 8.51 -13.84
C GLY A 149 6.46 7.30 -12.94
N LEU A 150 5.57 6.29 -12.96
CA LEU A 150 5.81 4.99 -12.34
C LEU A 150 6.62 4.03 -13.23
N LEU A 151 7.10 4.48 -14.39
CA LEU A 151 7.83 3.68 -15.36
C LEU A 151 7.05 2.45 -15.87
N VAL A 152 5.74 2.56 -15.90
CA VAL A 152 4.84 1.58 -16.53
C VAL A 152 4.19 2.21 -17.75
N GLY A 153 4.28 1.54 -18.88
CA GLY A 153 3.67 2.02 -20.11
C GLY A 153 2.14 1.95 -20.03
N TYR A 154 1.48 2.93 -20.61
CA TYR A 154 0.03 2.93 -20.83
C TYR A 154 -0.26 3.35 -22.27
N SER A 155 -0.97 2.49 -22.99
CA SER A 155 -1.28 2.70 -24.42
C SER A 155 -2.60 3.46 -24.68
N GLY A 156 -3.33 3.83 -23.63
CA GLY A 156 -4.70 4.35 -23.73
C GLY A 156 -5.76 3.25 -23.94
N ASN A 157 -5.36 1.99 -24.03
CA ASN A 157 -6.29 0.86 -24.09
C ASN A 157 -6.27 0.12 -22.76
N PRO A 158 -7.40 0.08 -22.01
CA PRO A 158 -7.51 -0.63 -20.72
C PRO A 158 -7.09 -2.10 -20.78
N GLU A 159 -7.31 -2.80 -21.89
CA GLU A 159 -6.95 -4.20 -22.07
C GLU A 159 -5.43 -4.46 -22.03
N ASN A 160 -4.62 -3.45 -22.29
CA ASN A 160 -3.16 -3.54 -22.33
C ASN A 160 -2.50 -3.17 -21.00
N HIS A 161 -3.25 -3.14 -19.88
CA HIS A 161 -2.64 -2.84 -18.58
C HIS A 161 -1.75 -3.97 -18.08
N SER A 162 -0.72 -3.60 -17.33
CA SER A 162 0.26 -4.53 -16.79
C SER A 162 -0.28 -5.32 -15.58
N ALA A 163 0.04 -6.61 -15.48
CA ALA A 163 -0.19 -7.43 -14.29
C ALA A 163 0.74 -7.11 -13.11
N ARG A 164 1.45 -5.99 -13.14
CA ARG A 164 2.45 -5.63 -12.14
C ARG A 164 1.84 -5.09 -10.86
N ILE A 165 2.47 -5.51 -9.74
CA ILE A 165 2.35 -4.87 -8.43
C ILE A 165 3.63 -4.06 -8.21
N ILE A 166 3.50 -2.79 -7.85
CA ILE A 166 4.62 -1.86 -7.64
C ILE A 166 4.74 -1.60 -6.15
N LEU A 167 5.91 -1.87 -5.59
CA LEU A 167 6.21 -1.58 -4.18
C LEU A 167 6.79 -0.16 -4.04
N ILE A 168 6.15 0.63 -3.20
CA ILE A 168 6.55 2.00 -2.84
C ILE A 168 6.84 2.05 -1.34
N ASP A 169 7.94 2.65 -0.94
CA ASP A 169 8.28 2.82 0.47
C ASP A 169 7.64 4.06 1.12
N SER A 170 7.83 4.20 2.42
CA SER A 170 7.31 5.30 3.23
C SER A 170 7.86 6.70 2.83
N LYS A 171 8.89 6.75 1.99
CA LYS A 171 9.49 7.98 1.42
C LYS A 171 9.09 8.18 -0.05
N SER A 172 8.04 7.51 -0.52
CA SER A 172 7.56 7.53 -1.90
C SER A 172 8.59 7.07 -2.93
N LYS A 173 9.55 6.21 -2.55
CA LYS A 173 10.52 5.63 -3.49
C LYS A 173 9.97 4.32 -4.06
N ILE A 174 10.11 4.16 -5.36
CA ILE A 174 9.76 2.92 -6.08
C ILE A 174 10.85 1.89 -5.79
N ARG A 175 10.49 0.78 -5.14
CA ARG A 175 11.41 -0.25 -4.67
C ARG A 175 11.37 -1.56 -5.46
N GLY A 176 10.33 -1.78 -6.25
CA GLY A 176 10.25 -2.98 -7.07
C GLY A 176 8.98 -3.08 -7.90
N TYR A 177 9.06 -3.94 -8.91
CA TYR A 177 7.97 -4.31 -9.80
C TYR A 177 7.84 -5.83 -9.78
N PHE A 178 6.66 -6.33 -9.44
CA PHE A 178 6.40 -7.76 -9.27
C PHE A 178 5.23 -8.16 -10.17
N ASP A 179 5.44 -9.15 -11.01
CA ASP A 179 4.36 -9.71 -11.81
C ASP A 179 3.45 -10.55 -10.91
N ALA A 180 2.17 -10.16 -10.80
CA ALA A 180 1.19 -10.85 -9.98
C ALA A 180 0.82 -12.25 -10.50
N LEU A 181 1.17 -12.56 -11.75
CA LEU A 181 0.92 -13.87 -12.37
C LEU A 181 2.15 -14.80 -12.29
N ASP A 182 3.29 -14.29 -11.85
CA ASP A 182 4.52 -15.06 -11.62
C ASP A 182 4.67 -15.39 -10.12
N THR A 183 4.59 -16.66 -9.77
CA THR A 183 4.69 -17.12 -8.39
C THR A 183 6.01 -16.72 -7.71
N LYS A 184 7.14 -16.71 -8.43
CA LYS A 184 8.44 -16.30 -7.88
C LYS A 184 8.45 -14.81 -7.52
N HIS A 185 7.83 -13.96 -8.35
CA HIS A 185 7.69 -12.55 -8.06
C HIS A 185 6.78 -12.31 -6.87
N VAL A 186 5.66 -13.06 -6.76
CA VAL A 186 4.74 -12.96 -5.61
C VAL A 186 5.42 -13.41 -4.32
N ASP A 187 6.15 -14.55 -4.33
CA ASP A 187 6.88 -15.05 -3.17
C ASP A 187 7.99 -14.08 -2.72
N SER A 188 8.68 -13.45 -3.69
CA SER A 188 9.69 -12.42 -3.42
C SER A 188 9.05 -11.19 -2.74
N LEU A 189 7.93 -10.68 -3.27
CA LEU A 189 7.20 -9.56 -2.67
C LEU A 189 6.72 -9.91 -1.26
N GLU A 190 6.09 -11.07 -1.05
CA GLU A 190 5.66 -11.51 0.29
C GLU A 190 6.84 -11.63 1.26
N SER A 191 8.01 -12.11 0.80
CA SER A 191 9.23 -12.20 1.62
C SER A 191 9.70 -10.81 2.06
N ILE A 192 9.73 -9.83 1.14
CA ILE A 192 10.08 -8.45 1.46
C ILE A 192 9.09 -7.86 2.47
N LEU A 193 7.78 -8.03 2.22
CA LEU A 193 6.74 -7.48 3.11
C LEU A 193 6.80 -8.07 4.51
N ARG A 194 7.14 -9.37 4.67
CA ARG A 194 7.35 -9.99 6.00
C ARG A 194 8.50 -9.36 6.78
N LYS A 195 9.57 -8.95 6.10
CA LYS A 195 10.71 -8.28 6.74
C LYS A 195 10.42 -6.81 7.09
N LEU A 196 9.37 -6.22 6.51
CA LEU A 196 8.97 -4.83 6.70
C LEU A 196 7.79 -4.66 7.69
N GLN A 197 7.41 -5.71 8.40
CA GLN A 197 6.30 -5.73 9.40
C GLN A 197 6.68 -5.29 10.81
#